data_ef4358ce6a23fec3f2c46e4d519cd604
#
_entry.id   ef4358ce6a23fec3f2c46e4d519cd604
#
_cell.length_a   1.000
_cell.length_b   1.000
_cell.length_c   1.000
_cell.angle_alpha   90.00
_cell.angle_beta   90.00
_cell.angle_gamma   90.00
#
_symmetry.space_group_name_H-M   'P 1'
#
loop_
_entity.id
_entity.type
_entity.pdbx_description
1 polymer ?
#
loop_
_entity_poly.entity_id
_entity_poly.type
_entity_poly.pdbx_seq_one_letter_code
_entity_poly.pdbx_strand_id
1 'polypeptide(L)'
;MEKTILNRRYEILRTIGQGGMAEVFLAHDILLDREVAIKVLRDQFVADKALVEQFRREAKSAAKLKHPYIINVYDVVSEGDKEYIVMEYVEGITLKDYLQDNKLSVSAVLEIGVRLADALQHAHSKNIIHCDIKPQNILVDKNLNPRIADFGIAKMVSNQTMVYT
;
A
#
# COMPACT_ATOMS: atom_id res chain seq x y z
N MET A 1 10.64 27.09 -5.69
CA MET A 1 9.40 26.31 -5.64
C MET A 1 8.98 26.20 -4.19
N GLU A 2 7.75 26.50 -3.87
CA GLU A 2 7.22 26.34 -2.52
C GLU A 2 7.17 24.85 -2.17
N LYS A 3 7.79 24.47 -1.04
CA LYS A 3 7.80 23.08 -0.58
C LYS A 3 6.41 22.75 0.00
N THR A 4 5.76 21.76 -0.54
CA THR A 4 4.50 21.27 0.03
C THR A 4 4.81 20.40 1.23
N ILE A 5 4.35 20.81 2.42
CA ILE A 5 4.53 20.05 3.66
C ILE A 5 3.16 19.70 4.22
N LEU A 6 2.89 18.40 4.37
CA LEU A 6 1.68 17.88 5.02
C LEU A 6 1.92 17.72 6.51
N ASN A 7 0.91 18.09 7.32
CA ASN A 7 0.92 17.99 8.80
C ASN A 7 2.20 18.56 9.45
N ARG A 8 2.81 19.59 8.85
CA ARG A 8 4.08 20.21 9.29
C ARG A 8 5.23 19.19 9.49
N ARG A 9 5.11 18.01 8.88
CA ARG A 9 6.02 16.87 9.09
C ARG A 9 6.51 16.21 7.81
N TYR A 10 5.67 16.09 6.80
CA TYR A 10 5.99 15.33 5.60
C TYR A 10 6.23 16.27 4.43
N GLU A 11 7.48 16.44 4.05
CA GLU A 11 7.86 17.22 2.86
C GLU A 11 7.67 16.37 1.60
N ILE A 12 6.76 16.76 0.73
CA ILE A 12 6.52 16.09 -0.55
C ILE A 12 7.70 16.32 -1.48
N LEU A 13 8.30 15.25 -1.98
CA LEU A 13 9.43 15.30 -2.89
C LEU A 13 9.01 15.14 -4.35
N ARG A 14 8.23 14.12 -4.66
CA ARG A 14 7.74 13.83 -6.01
C ARG A 14 6.56 12.85 -6.01
N THR A 15 5.81 12.84 -7.09
CA THR A 15 4.79 11.78 -7.33
C THR A 15 5.50 10.48 -7.73
N ILE A 16 5.05 9.36 -7.16
CA ILE A 16 5.54 8.00 -7.44
C ILE A 16 4.47 7.06 -7.95
N GLY A 17 3.19 7.44 -7.86
CA GLY A 17 2.07 6.66 -8.38
C GLY A 17 0.81 7.49 -8.55
N GLN A 18 -0.01 7.11 -9.55
CA GLN A 18 -1.30 7.73 -9.79
C GLN A 18 -2.35 6.64 -10.00
N GLY A 19 -3.32 6.61 -9.09
CA GLY A 19 -4.48 5.72 -9.18
C GLY A 19 -5.77 6.49 -9.46
N GLY A 20 -6.86 5.78 -9.64
CA GLY A 20 -8.18 6.39 -9.87
C GLY A 20 -8.64 7.27 -8.71
N MET A 21 -8.55 6.79 -7.47
CA MET A 21 -9.04 7.48 -6.27
C MET A 21 -7.95 8.26 -5.51
N ALA A 22 -6.69 7.88 -5.64
CA ALA A 22 -5.60 8.43 -4.84
C ALA A 22 -4.34 8.61 -5.66
N GLU A 23 -3.50 9.52 -5.20
CA GLU A 23 -2.13 9.72 -5.69
C GLU A 23 -1.14 9.30 -4.62
N VAL A 24 0.02 8.80 -5.05
CA VAL A 24 1.08 8.37 -4.14
C VAL A 24 2.32 9.24 -4.36
N PHE A 25 2.82 9.81 -3.29
CA PHE A 25 3.98 10.68 -3.28
C PHE A 25 5.12 10.04 -2.48
N LEU A 26 6.34 10.24 -2.94
CA LEU A 26 7.52 10.13 -2.11
C LEU A 26 7.61 11.38 -1.25
N ALA A 27 7.80 11.23 0.03
CA ALA A 27 7.96 12.32 0.98
C ALA A 27 9.08 12.04 1.97
N HIS A 28 9.62 13.11 2.55
CA HIS A 28 10.57 13.05 3.64
C HIS A 28 9.85 13.32 4.97
N ASP A 29 9.91 12.37 5.90
CA ASP A 29 9.45 12.53 7.28
C ASP A 29 10.52 13.33 8.05
N ILE A 30 10.31 14.64 8.17
CA ILE A 30 11.25 15.57 8.80
C ILE A 30 11.55 15.20 10.26
N LEU A 31 10.57 14.64 10.97
CA LEU A 31 10.71 14.28 12.38
C LEU A 31 11.58 13.04 12.58
N LEU A 32 11.45 12.05 11.73
CA LEU A 32 12.17 10.77 11.85
C LEU A 32 13.34 10.64 10.86
N ASP A 33 13.58 11.68 10.06
CA ASP A 33 14.66 11.75 9.06
C ASP A 33 14.70 10.52 8.15
N ARG A 34 13.57 10.23 7.51
CA ARG A 34 13.44 9.07 6.61
C ARG A 34 12.49 9.33 5.46
N GLU A 35 12.65 8.58 4.38
CA GLU A 35 11.70 8.57 3.27
C GLU A 35 10.47 7.72 3.61
N VAL A 36 9.30 8.20 3.18
CA VAL A 36 8.01 7.54 3.31
C VAL A 36 7.21 7.68 2.02
N ALA A 37 6.29 6.77 1.78
CA ALA A 37 5.28 6.94 0.75
C ALA A 37 4.00 7.49 1.39
N ILE A 38 3.38 8.47 0.74
CA ILE A 38 2.12 9.07 1.20
C ILE A 38 1.07 8.88 0.11
N LYS A 39 0.03 8.12 0.41
CA LYS A 39 -1.14 7.94 -0.45
C LYS A 39 -2.21 8.94 -0.04
N VAL A 40 -2.49 9.89 -0.92
CA VAL A 40 -3.45 10.98 -0.70
C VAL A 40 -4.72 10.72 -1.48
N LEU A 41 -5.88 10.75 -0.82
CA LEU A 41 -7.17 10.70 -1.49
C LEU A 41 -7.36 11.97 -2.33
N ARG A 42 -7.79 11.83 -3.58
CA ARG A 42 -7.98 12.99 -4.48
C ARG A 42 -9.14 13.85 -4.00
N ASP A 43 -8.99 15.16 -4.13
CA ASP A 43 -9.93 16.17 -3.62
C ASP A 43 -11.37 15.94 -4.09
N GLN A 44 -11.57 15.46 -5.33
CA GLN A 44 -12.89 15.15 -5.87
C GLN A 44 -13.64 14.05 -5.11
N PHE A 45 -12.96 13.22 -4.30
CA PHE A 45 -13.55 12.13 -3.53
C PHE A 45 -13.69 12.44 -2.04
N VAL A 46 -13.13 13.54 -1.56
CA VAL A 46 -13.16 13.91 -0.13
C VAL A 46 -14.58 14.25 0.34
N ALA A 47 -15.44 14.75 -0.55
CA ALA A 47 -16.85 15.03 -0.26
C ALA A 47 -17.68 13.74 -0.10
N ASP A 48 -17.23 12.61 -0.65
CA ASP A 48 -17.92 11.31 -0.51
C ASP A 48 -17.50 10.61 0.79
N LYS A 49 -18.35 10.75 1.81
CA LYS A 49 -18.12 10.16 3.14
C LYS A 49 -17.92 8.64 3.10
N ALA A 50 -18.59 7.94 2.18
CA ALA A 50 -18.46 6.48 2.07
C ALA A 50 -17.08 6.09 1.55
N LEU A 51 -16.54 6.81 0.56
CA LEU A 51 -15.20 6.61 0.04
C LEU A 51 -14.12 6.97 1.08
N VAL A 52 -14.29 8.06 1.82
CA VAL A 52 -13.39 8.44 2.91
C VAL A 52 -13.34 7.36 3.99
N GLU A 53 -14.50 6.88 4.44
CA GLU A 53 -14.59 5.80 5.42
C GLU A 53 -13.98 4.50 4.92
N GLN A 54 -14.19 4.17 3.65
CA GLN A 54 -13.55 3.02 3.01
C GLN A 54 -12.02 3.18 3.02
N PHE A 55 -11.50 4.31 2.57
CA PHE A 55 -10.06 4.62 2.53
C PHE A 55 -9.41 4.47 3.92
N ARG A 56 -10.05 5.03 4.96
CA ARG A 56 -9.58 4.90 6.35
C ARG A 56 -9.63 3.47 6.87
N ARG A 57 -10.69 2.72 6.54
CA ARG A 57 -10.87 1.32 6.96
C ARG A 57 -9.79 0.42 6.37
N GLU A 58 -9.48 0.61 5.10
CA GLU A 58 -8.43 -0.11 4.40
C GLU A 58 -7.08 0.12 5.08
N ALA A 59 -6.74 1.38 5.33
CA ALA A 59 -5.50 1.73 6.01
C ALA A 59 -5.42 1.14 7.43
N LYS A 60 -6.50 1.20 8.21
CA LYS A 60 -6.57 0.59 9.56
C LYS A 60 -6.39 -0.93 9.52
N SER A 61 -6.90 -1.60 8.48
CA SER A 61 -6.71 -3.04 8.30
C SER A 61 -5.26 -3.37 7.95
N ALA A 62 -4.68 -2.65 7.00
CA ALA A 62 -3.27 -2.80 6.62
C ALA A 62 -2.30 -2.50 7.77
N ALA A 63 -2.60 -1.52 8.63
CA ALA A 63 -1.78 -1.15 9.79
C ALA A 63 -1.65 -2.27 10.84
N LYS A 64 -2.53 -3.28 10.83
CA LYS A 64 -2.43 -4.46 11.70
C LYS A 64 -1.42 -5.48 11.20
N LEU A 65 -0.98 -5.36 9.96
CA LEU A 65 -0.07 -6.28 9.30
C LEU A 65 1.36 -5.78 9.45
N LYS A 66 2.22 -6.61 10.05
CA LYS A 66 3.67 -6.39 10.12
C LYS A 66 4.35 -7.63 9.58
N HIS A 67 4.87 -7.54 8.37
CA HIS A 67 5.49 -8.67 7.69
C HIS A 67 6.54 -8.17 6.68
N PRO A 68 7.68 -8.87 6.50
CA PRO A 68 8.73 -8.43 5.58
C PRO A 68 8.29 -8.29 4.12
N TYR A 69 7.22 -8.96 3.71
CA TYR A 69 6.69 -8.92 2.34
C TYR A 69 5.34 -8.19 2.22
N ILE A 70 4.99 -7.36 3.21
CA ILE A 70 3.84 -6.46 3.18
C ILE A 70 4.33 -5.04 3.45
N ILE A 71 3.84 -4.06 2.69
CA ILE A 71 4.14 -2.65 2.95
C ILE A 71 3.54 -2.23 4.28
N ASN A 72 4.37 -1.71 5.18
CA ASN A 72 3.92 -1.26 6.49
C ASN A 72 3.18 0.06 6.39
N VAL A 73 2.00 0.16 7.01
CA VAL A 73 1.31 1.43 7.24
C VAL A 73 1.79 2.01 8.56
N TYR A 74 2.21 3.28 8.52
CA TYR A 74 2.74 3.98 9.68
C TYR A 74 1.70 4.87 10.35
N ASP A 75 0.88 5.56 9.54
CA ASP A 75 -0.10 6.51 10.05
C ASP A 75 -1.26 6.71 9.07
N VAL A 76 -2.40 7.18 9.61
CA VAL A 76 -3.59 7.57 8.83
C VAL A 76 -4.01 8.94 9.33
N VAL A 77 -3.92 9.94 8.48
CA VAL A 77 -4.07 11.34 8.87
C VAL A 77 -5.20 12.00 8.11
N SER A 78 -5.98 12.79 8.85
CA SER A 78 -6.99 13.72 8.31
C SER A 78 -6.55 15.13 8.67
N GLU A 79 -6.31 15.97 7.66
CA GLU A 79 -5.88 17.36 7.84
C GLU A 79 -6.71 18.28 6.94
N GLY A 80 -7.63 19.05 7.54
CA GLY A 80 -8.60 19.83 6.77
C GLY A 80 -9.43 18.94 5.86
N ASP A 81 -9.41 19.24 4.56
CA ASP A 81 -10.09 18.45 3.52
C ASP A 81 -9.21 17.35 2.91
N LYS A 82 -8.07 17.03 3.53
CA LYS A 82 -7.15 15.99 3.02
C LYS A 82 -7.18 14.74 3.87
N GLU A 83 -7.26 13.62 3.20
CA GLU A 83 -7.16 12.29 3.78
C GLU A 83 -5.94 11.59 3.20
N TYR A 84 -5.02 11.13 4.03
CA TYR A 84 -3.83 10.44 3.54
C TYR A 84 -3.31 9.36 4.48
N ILE A 85 -2.63 8.39 3.88
CA ILE A 85 -2.02 7.25 4.54
C ILE A 85 -0.51 7.39 4.39
N VAL A 86 0.21 7.34 5.50
CA VAL A 86 1.68 7.31 5.53
C VAL A 86 2.13 5.87 5.64
N MET A 87 3.01 5.44 4.74
CA MET A 87 3.46 4.06 4.68
C MET A 87 4.94 3.95 4.30
N GLU A 88 5.46 2.76 4.44
CA GLU A 88 6.82 2.40 4.03
C GLU A 88 7.05 2.77 2.56
N TYR A 89 8.15 3.49 2.30
CA TYR A 89 8.63 3.66 0.94
C TYR A 89 9.50 2.46 0.55
N VAL A 90 9.19 1.85 -0.57
CA VAL A 90 9.96 0.75 -1.15
C VAL A 90 10.60 1.26 -2.44
N GLU A 91 11.94 1.29 -2.45
CA GLU A 91 12.69 1.61 -3.66
C GLU A 91 12.59 0.43 -4.64
N GLY A 92 11.66 0.54 -5.58
CA GLY A 92 11.37 -0.53 -6.54
C GLY A 92 10.31 -0.11 -7.55
N ILE A 93 9.90 -1.08 -8.36
CA ILE A 93 8.84 -0.92 -9.36
C ILE A 93 7.76 -1.98 -9.16
N THR A 94 6.61 -1.82 -9.79
CA THR A 94 5.59 -2.87 -9.76
C THR A 94 6.08 -4.12 -10.49
N LEU A 95 5.66 -5.29 -10.03
CA LEU A 95 5.96 -6.55 -10.74
C LEU A 95 5.40 -6.51 -12.17
N LYS A 96 4.30 -5.79 -12.41
CA LYS A 96 3.77 -5.56 -13.75
C LYS A 96 4.78 -4.84 -14.64
N ASP A 97 5.33 -3.72 -14.15
CA ASP A 97 6.28 -2.91 -14.93
C ASP A 97 7.59 -3.67 -15.15
N TYR A 98 8.05 -4.42 -14.13
CA TYR A 98 9.20 -5.30 -14.28
C TYR A 98 9.03 -6.31 -15.42
N LEU A 99 7.85 -6.93 -15.52
CA LEU A 99 7.54 -7.96 -16.51
C LEU A 99 7.34 -7.41 -17.94
N GLN A 100 7.26 -6.09 -18.14
CA GLN A 100 7.21 -5.50 -19.50
C GLN A 100 8.53 -5.71 -20.23
N ASP A 101 9.66 -5.52 -19.56
CA ASP A 101 10.99 -5.54 -20.16
C ASP A 101 11.83 -6.74 -19.71
N ASN A 102 11.36 -7.54 -18.74
CA ASN A 102 12.13 -8.62 -18.15
C ASN A 102 11.33 -9.93 -18.11
N LYS A 103 12.06 -11.05 -18.17
CA LYS A 103 11.52 -12.38 -17.89
C LYS A 103 12.05 -12.90 -16.59
N LEU A 104 11.19 -13.50 -15.79
CA LEU A 104 11.59 -14.21 -14.59
C LEU A 104 11.99 -15.65 -14.91
N SER A 105 13.07 -16.12 -14.28
CA SER A 105 13.40 -17.55 -14.26
C SER A 105 12.37 -18.31 -13.44
N VAL A 106 12.25 -19.62 -13.67
CA VAL A 106 11.35 -20.48 -12.87
C VAL A 106 11.68 -20.40 -11.39
N SER A 107 12.98 -20.35 -11.03
CA SER A 107 13.42 -20.19 -9.65
C SER A 107 12.92 -18.88 -9.04
N ALA A 108 13.07 -17.76 -9.76
CA ALA A 108 12.60 -16.44 -9.29
C ALA A 108 11.08 -16.41 -9.10
N VAL A 109 10.31 -17.04 -10.00
CA VAL A 109 8.85 -17.15 -9.87
C VAL A 109 8.49 -17.91 -8.61
N LEU A 110 9.15 -19.05 -8.35
CA LEU A 110 8.91 -19.87 -7.16
C LEU A 110 9.26 -19.11 -5.87
N GLU A 111 10.39 -18.41 -5.85
CA GLU A 111 10.81 -17.62 -4.68
C GLU A 111 9.83 -16.48 -4.38
N ILE A 112 9.42 -15.73 -5.39
CA ILE A 112 8.40 -14.69 -5.24
C ILE A 112 7.09 -15.31 -4.75
N GLY A 113 6.66 -16.43 -5.33
CA GLY A 113 5.44 -17.13 -4.96
C GLY A 113 5.43 -17.56 -3.50
N VAL A 114 6.52 -18.15 -3.01
CA VAL A 114 6.66 -18.56 -1.59
C VAL A 114 6.56 -17.36 -0.65
N ARG A 115 7.26 -16.26 -0.96
CA ARG A 115 7.24 -15.03 -0.14
C ARG A 115 5.86 -14.37 -0.10
N LEU A 116 5.15 -14.35 -1.25
CA LEU A 116 3.78 -13.85 -1.31
C LEU A 116 2.80 -14.74 -0.54
N ALA A 117 2.95 -16.06 -0.63
CA ALA A 117 2.13 -17.00 0.13
C ALA A 117 2.31 -16.83 1.64
N ASP A 118 3.55 -16.64 2.10
CA ASP A 118 3.88 -16.36 3.51
C ASP A 118 3.22 -15.05 3.99
N ALA A 119 3.32 -13.99 3.19
CA ALA A 119 2.65 -12.72 3.47
C ALA A 119 1.13 -12.85 3.56
N LEU A 120 0.52 -13.59 2.63
CA LEU A 120 -0.93 -13.82 2.63
C LEU A 120 -1.37 -14.69 3.80
N GLN A 121 -0.60 -15.72 4.18
CA GLN A 121 -0.84 -16.51 5.38
C GLN A 121 -0.86 -15.63 6.63
N HIS A 122 0.10 -14.69 6.75
CA HIS A 122 0.11 -13.73 7.87
C HIS A 122 -1.14 -12.86 7.88
N ALA A 123 -1.56 -12.30 6.73
CA ALA A 123 -2.78 -11.51 6.64
C ALA A 123 -4.03 -12.32 7.02
N HIS A 124 -4.15 -13.55 6.50
CA HIS A 124 -5.26 -14.45 6.78
C HIS A 124 -5.32 -14.84 8.27
N SER A 125 -4.19 -15.03 8.94
CA SER A 125 -4.14 -15.28 10.39
C SER A 125 -4.68 -14.11 11.22
N LYS A 126 -4.75 -12.91 10.63
CA LYS A 126 -5.37 -11.70 11.20
C LYS A 126 -6.81 -11.47 10.70
N ASN A 127 -7.40 -12.46 10.01
CA ASN A 127 -8.70 -12.35 9.34
C ASN A 127 -8.79 -11.22 8.31
N ILE A 128 -7.69 -10.92 7.63
CA ILE A 128 -7.61 -9.90 6.56
C ILE A 128 -7.34 -10.61 5.25
N ILE A 129 -8.24 -10.41 4.28
CA ILE A 129 -8.12 -10.94 2.91
C ILE A 129 -7.86 -9.78 1.97
N HIS A 130 -6.85 -9.88 1.11
CA HIS A 130 -6.46 -8.80 0.21
C HIS A 130 -7.50 -8.50 -0.89
N CYS A 131 -8.10 -9.52 -1.47
CA CYS A 131 -9.14 -9.49 -2.51
C CYS A 131 -8.71 -8.93 -3.90
N ASP A 132 -7.49 -8.42 -4.08
CA ASP A 132 -7.03 -7.85 -5.35
C ASP A 132 -5.53 -8.11 -5.59
N ILE A 133 -5.08 -9.36 -5.39
CA ILE A 133 -3.69 -9.75 -5.68
C ILE A 133 -3.48 -9.79 -7.19
N LYS A 134 -2.58 -8.94 -7.66
CA LYS A 134 -2.19 -8.81 -9.07
C LYS A 134 -0.79 -8.17 -9.17
N PRO A 135 -0.08 -8.32 -10.30
CA PRO A 135 1.27 -7.76 -10.46
C PRO A 135 1.39 -6.25 -10.23
N GLN A 136 0.30 -5.49 -10.44
CA GLN A 136 0.24 -4.05 -10.17
C GLN A 136 0.32 -3.71 -8.68
N ASN A 137 -0.14 -4.63 -7.81
CA ASN A 137 -0.18 -4.47 -6.36
C ASN A 137 0.99 -5.17 -5.65
N ILE A 138 2.02 -5.57 -6.40
CA ILE A 138 3.25 -6.16 -5.88
C ILE A 138 4.41 -5.28 -6.33
N LEU A 139 5.12 -4.69 -5.38
CA LEU A 139 6.38 -4.01 -5.65
C LEU A 139 7.52 -5.01 -5.56
N VAL A 140 8.53 -4.86 -6.38
CA VAL A 140 9.78 -5.62 -6.32
C VAL A 140 10.96 -4.67 -6.26
N ASP A 141 11.89 -4.94 -5.37
CA ASP A 141 13.17 -4.23 -5.30
C ASP A 141 14.16 -4.78 -6.34
N LYS A 142 15.37 -4.21 -6.38
CA LYS A 142 16.45 -4.63 -7.29
C LYS A 142 16.88 -6.10 -7.12
N ASN A 143 16.57 -6.73 -5.98
CA ASN A 143 16.87 -8.13 -5.68
C ASN A 143 15.64 -9.03 -5.86
N LEU A 144 14.56 -8.54 -6.47
CA LEU A 144 13.28 -9.23 -6.65
C LEU A 144 12.61 -9.64 -5.34
N ASN A 145 12.86 -8.92 -4.24
CA ASN A 145 12.09 -9.11 -3.02
C ASN A 145 10.70 -8.50 -3.19
N PRO A 146 9.61 -9.28 -3.11
CA PRO A 146 8.27 -8.77 -3.29
C PRO A 146 7.79 -8.04 -2.03
N ARG A 147 6.94 -7.03 -2.24
CA ARG A 147 6.15 -6.35 -1.20
C ARG A 147 4.73 -6.22 -1.69
N ILE A 148 3.78 -6.76 -0.94
CA ILE A 148 2.36 -6.57 -1.23
C ILE A 148 1.98 -5.15 -0.83
N ALA A 149 1.50 -4.40 -1.82
CA ALA A 149 0.94 -3.07 -1.65
C ALA A 149 -0.59 -3.13 -1.74
N ASP A 150 -1.25 -2.05 -1.31
CA ASP A 150 -2.67 -1.82 -1.56
C ASP A 150 -3.61 -2.93 -1.09
N PHE A 151 -3.70 -3.10 0.24
CA PHE A 151 -4.83 -3.81 0.84
C PHE A 151 -6.16 -3.02 0.66
N GLY A 152 -6.28 -2.33 -0.48
CA GLY A 152 -7.31 -1.33 -0.76
C GLY A 152 -8.73 -1.85 -0.93
N ILE A 153 -8.91 -3.18 -1.00
CA ILE A 153 -10.22 -3.84 -1.02
C ILE A 153 -10.28 -4.90 0.08
N ALA A 154 -9.30 -4.87 1.01
CA ALA A 154 -9.19 -5.86 2.06
C ALA A 154 -10.50 -5.96 2.88
N LYS A 155 -11.14 -7.10 2.84
CA LYS A 155 -12.30 -7.40 3.66
C LYS A 155 -11.85 -8.04 4.95
N MET A 156 -12.26 -7.50 6.09
CA MET A 156 -12.22 -8.23 7.34
C MET A 156 -13.28 -9.33 7.29
N VAL A 157 -12.87 -10.57 7.43
CA VAL A 157 -13.80 -11.68 7.62
C VAL A 157 -14.38 -11.56 9.03
N SER A 158 -15.64 -11.12 9.13
CA SER A 158 -16.38 -11.25 10.37
C SER A 158 -16.60 -12.76 10.62
N ASN A 159 -16.58 -13.20 11.88
CA ASN A 159 -16.76 -14.61 12.32
C ASN A 159 -18.13 -15.24 11.95
N GLN A 160 -18.83 -14.72 10.97
CA GLN A 160 -20.04 -15.31 10.43
C GLN A 160 -19.70 -16.08 9.15
N THR A 161 -19.69 -17.40 9.32
CA THR A 161 -19.78 -18.47 8.32
C THR A 161 -19.61 -18.08 6.85
N MET A 162 -18.46 -18.41 6.27
CA MET A 162 -18.34 -18.45 4.81
C MET A 162 -19.23 -19.58 4.30
N VAL A 163 -20.38 -19.25 3.75
CA VAL A 163 -21.16 -20.20 2.93
C VAL A 163 -20.57 -20.11 1.51
N TYR A 164 -19.83 -21.13 1.12
CA TYR A 164 -19.46 -21.34 -0.27
C TYR A 164 -20.72 -21.82 -1.01
N THR A 165 -21.21 -21.02 -1.92
CA THR A 165 -22.14 -21.46 -2.97
C THR A 165 -21.39 -21.61 -4.27
#